data_68abef93b924c6c529f168c0965446a5
#
_entry.id   68abef93b924c6c529f168c0965446a5
#
_cell.length_a   1.000
_cell.length_b   1.000
_cell.length_c   1.000
_cell.angle_alpha   90.00
_cell.angle_beta   90.00
_cell.angle_gamma   90.00
#
_symmetry.space_group_name_H-M   'P 1'
#
loop_
_entity.id
_entity.type
_entity.pdbx_description
1 polymer ?
#
loop_
_entity_poly.entity_id
_entity_poly.type
_entity_poly.pdbx_seq_one_letter_code
_entity_poly.pdbx_strand_id
1 'polypeptide(L)'
;MDESTAALAAAIGARVKQERQARRWTLDQLAQAAGVSRRAVVNVEQGAANPSVGTLLRISDALGIGLPGLVEPPEPRTVKVTRGGEGATLWTGDGGGRGILVAGTEPPDVVELWDWTLGPGDRHASEAHTPGTHELVQVQDGAVVVVVADQTVRLEAGDAVSFPGDVAHSYANPGERPARFSLAVFEPGVGSATRSEPGHA
;
A
#
# COMPACT_ATOMS: atom_id res chain seq x y z
N MET A 1 -33.67 20.06 6.81
CA MET A 1 -32.36 19.66 6.31
C MET A 1 -32.62 19.09 4.94
N ASP A 2 -31.94 19.59 3.90
CA ASP A 2 -32.12 19.12 2.55
C ASP A 2 -31.71 17.62 2.48
N GLU A 3 -32.41 16.83 1.65
CA GLU A 3 -32.20 15.37 1.51
C GLU A 3 -30.74 15.05 1.12
N SER A 4 -30.12 15.90 0.31
CA SER A 4 -28.70 15.82 -0.06
C SER A 4 -27.76 15.97 1.14
N THR A 5 -28.05 16.90 2.04
CA THR A 5 -27.25 17.15 3.26
C THR A 5 -27.38 15.98 4.25
N ALA A 6 -28.57 15.40 4.35
CA ALA A 6 -28.79 14.22 5.21
C ALA A 6 -28.07 12.98 4.68
N ALA A 7 -28.10 12.76 3.38
CA ALA A 7 -27.37 11.67 2.74
C ALA A 7 -25.85 11.80 2.92
N LEU A 8 -25.31 13.01 2.74
CA LEU A 8 -23.89 13.28 2.98
C LEU A 8 -23.49 13.03 4.45
N ALA A 9 -24.30 13.52 5.40
CA ALA A 9 -24.03 13.32 6.82
C ALA A 9 -24.04 11.83 7.19
N ALA A 10 -24.98 11.06 6.64
CA ALA A 10 -25.03 9.60 6.83
C ALA A 10 -23.79 8.88 6.22
N ALA A 11 -23.36 9.30 5.04
CA ALA A 11 -22.17 8.75 4.38
C ALA A 11 -20.90 9.02 5.19
N ILE A 12 -20.70 10.27 5.65
CA ILE A 12 -19.59 10.66 6.53
C ILE A 12 -19.61 9.83 7.81
N GLY A 13 -20.78 9.69 8.44
CA GLY A 13 -20.94 8.93 9.68
C GLY A 13 -20.57 7.46 9.51
N ALA A 14 -21.02 6.84 8.41
CA ALA A 14 -20.69 5.47 8.06
C ALA A 14 -19.18 5.30 7.86
N ARG A 15 -18.51 6.25 7.18
CA ARG A 15 -17.08 6.25 6.94
C ARG A 15 -16.28 6.35 8.23
N VAL A 16 -16.62 7.32 9.10
CA VAL A 16 -15.99 7.47 10.43
C VAL A 16 -16.07 6.17 11.24
N LYS A 17 -17.26 5.57 11.29
CA LYS A 17 -17.48 4.29 11.97
C LYS A 17 -16.64 3.16 11.40
N GLN A 18 -16.59 3.04 10.07
CA GLN A 18 -15.80 2.03 9.38
C GLN A 18 -14.31 2.17 9.70
N GLU A 19 -13.76 3.39 9.59
CA GLU A 19 -12.36 3.68 9.85
C GLU A 19 -11.96 3.45 11.31
N ARG A 20 -12.82 3.84 12.23
CA ARG A 20 -12.63 3.54 13.66
C ARG A 20 -12.60 2.05 13.93
N GLN A 21 -13.56 1.29 13.36
CA GLN A 21 -13.64 -0.16 13.53
C GLN A 21 -12.45 -0.90 12.90
N ALA A 22 -11.97 -0.44 11.75
CA ALA A 22 -10.78 -1.00 11.11
C ALA A 22 -9.53 -0.90 12.01
N ARG A 23 -9.44 0.19 12.79
CA ARG A 23 -8.39 0.39 13.81
C ARG A 23 -8.68 -0.31 15.14
N ARG A 24 -9.81 -1.01 15.25
CA ARG A 24 -10.31 -1.64 16.49
C ARG A 24 -10.45 -0.65 17.66
N TRP A 25 -10.73 0.61 17.35
CA TRP A 25 -10.91 1.64 18.35
C TRP A 25 -12.34 1.68 18.91
N THR A 26 -12.44 1.95 20.22
CA THR A 26 -13.71 2.32 20.85
C THR A 26 -14.09 3.75 20.49
N LEU A 27 -15.35 4.14 20.77
CA LEU A 27 -15.79 5.54 20.62
C LEU A 27 -14.99 6.50 21.49
N ASP A 28 -14.59 6.06 22.68
CA ASP A 28 -13.80 6.85 23.61
C ASP A 28 -12.37 7.06 23.11
N GLN A 29 -11.76 6.04 22.53
CA GLN A 29 -10.42 6.14 21.93
C GLN A 29 -10.40 7.10 20.74
N LEU A 30 -11.40 7.05 19.84
CA LEU A 30 -11.49 8.02 18.76
C LEU A 30 -11.75 9.44 19.28
N ALA A 31 -12.63 9.59 20.26
CA ALA A 31 -12.93 10.88 20.88
C ALA A 31 -11.66 11.51 21.51
N GLN A 32 -10.89 10.72 22.22
CA GLN A 32 -9.62 11.13 22.81
C GLN A 32 -8.58 11.51 21.75
N ALA A 33 -8.39 10.67 20.75
CA ALA A 33 -7.43 10.91 19.66
C ALA A 33 -7.76 12.17 18.86
N ALA A 34 -9.05 12.40 18.59
CA ALA A 34 -9.53 13.57 17.85
C ALA A 34 -9.68 14.84 18.71
N GLY A 35 -9.51 14.77 20.04
CA GLY A 35 -9.75 15.91 20.94
C GLY A 35 -11.20 16.42 20.89
N VAL A 36 -12.17 15.52 20.72
CA VAL A 36 -13.61 15.84 20.70
C VAL A 36 -14.35 15.06 21.79
N SER A 37 -15.60 15.47 22.11
CA SER A 37 -16.39 14.69 23.06
C SER A 37 -16.87 13.35 22.45
N ARG A 38 -17.00 12.31 23.28
CA ARG A 38 -17.61 11.04 22.86
C ARG A 38 -18.98 11.22 22.21
N ARG A 39 -19.78 12.15 22.72
CA ARG A 39 -21.09 12.49 22.15
C ARG A 39 -20.98 13.05 20.74
N ALA A 40 -19.94 13.85 20.45
CA ALA A 40 -19.69 14.36 19.11
C ALA A 40 -19.38 13.21 18.13
N VAL A 41 -18.55 12.25 18.52
CA VAL A 41 -18.27 11.05 17.71
C VAL A 41 -19.54 10.24 17.46
N VAL A 42 -20.34 9.97 18.49
CA VAL A 42 -21.61 9.25 18.35
C VAL A 42 -22.54 9.96 17.38
N ASN A 43 -22.73 11.28 17.52
CA ASN A 43 -23.60 12.07 16.65
C ASN A 43 -23.11 12.04 15.18
N VAL A 44 -21.80 12.12 14.97
CA VAL A 44 -21.21 12.01 13.63
C VAL A 44 -21.47 10.63 13.04
N GLU A 45 -21.17 9.54 13.76
CA GLU A 45 -21.37 8.17 13.28
C GLU A 45 -22.85 7.83 13.00
N GLN A 46 -23.78 8.50 13.65
CA GLN A 46 -25.21 8.35 13.42
C GLN A 46 -25.76 9.24 12.30
N GLY A 47 -24.94 10.14 11.74
CA GLY A 47 -25.42 11.14 10.78
C GLY A 47 -26.46 12.10 11.38
N ALA A 48 -26.56 12.16 12.71
CA ALA A 48 -27.63 12.86 13.42
C ALA A 48 -27.39 14.37 13.60
N ALA A 49 -26.21 14.87 13.25
CA ALA A 49 -25.84 16.26 13.40
C ALA A 49 -25.07 16.74 12.16
N ASN A 50 -25.15 18.05 11.92
CA ASN A 50 -24.28 18.72 10.96
C ASN A 50 -22.98 19.11 11.70
N PRO A 51 -21.94 18.25 11.71
CA PRO A 51 -20.73 18.54 12.46
C PRO A 51 -20.03 19.74 11.85
N SER A 52 -19.40 20.59 12.68
CA SER A 52 -18.58 21.67 12.15
C SER A 52 -17.40 21.10 11.33
N VAL A 53 -16.95 21.84 10.33
CA VAL A 53 -15.76 21.46 9.53
C VAL A 53 -14.56 21.22 10.45
N GLY A 54 -14.39 22.02 11.51
CA GLY A 54 -13.33 21.80 12.50
C GLY A 54 -13.46 20.49 13.29
N THR A 55 -14.67 19.97 13.51
CA THR A 55 -14.87 18.65 14.12
C THR A 55 -14.49 17.53 13.14
N LEU A 56 -14.90 17.67 11.88
CA LEU A 56 -14.56 16.70 10.84
C LEU A 56 -13.05 16.65 10.56
N LEU A 57 -12.38 17.80 10.54
CA LEU A 57 -10.92 17.88 10.39
C LEU A 57 -10.21 17.11 11.52
N ARG A 58 -10.58 17.36 12.78
CA ARG A 58 -9.97 16.66 13.91
C ARG A 58 -10.21 15.15 13.88
N ILE A 59 -11.41 14.72 13.49
CA ILE A 59 -11.72 13.30 13.34
C ILE A 59 -10.94 12.68 12.18
N SER A 60 -10.86 13.35 11.03
CA SER A 60 -10.12 12.86 9.86
C SER A 60 -8.63 12.77 10.12
N ASP A 61 -8.07 13.76 10.83
CA ASP A 61 -6.66 13.75 11.23
C ASP A 61 -6.35 12.60 12.19
N ALA A 62 -7.21 12.39 13.19
CA ALA A 62 -7.07 11.28 14.14
C ALA A 62 -7.16 9.91 13.43
N LEU A 63 -7.98 9.81 12.39
CA LEU A 63 -8.13 8.61 11.58
C LEU A 63 -7.04 8.50 10.49
N GLY A 64 -6.25 9.55 10.23
CA GLY A 64 -5.20 9.53 9.21
C GLY A 64 -5.69 9.47 7.77
N ILE A 65 -6.96 9.87 7.49
CA ILE A 65 -7.54 9.76 6.15
C ILE A 65 -7.79 11.13 5.48
N GLY A 66 -7.60 12.22 6.20
CA GLY A 66 -7.90 13.57 5.73
C GLY A 66 -9.39 13.83 5.49
N LEU A 67 -9.76 15.08 5.36
CA LEU A 67 -11.18 15.48 5.14
C LEU A 67 -11.76 14.93 3.81
N PRO A 68 -11.02 14.90 2.67
CA PRO A 68 -11.53 14.30 1.44
C PRO A 68 -11.94 12.83 1.65
N GLY A 69 -11.13 12.04 2.34
CA GLY A 69 -11.43 10.63 2.60
C GLY A 69 -12.66 10.38 3.49
N LEU A 70 -13.14 11.42 4.20
CA LEU A 70 -14.41 11.33 4.93
C LEU A 70 -15.64 11.62 4.05
N VAL A 71 -15.50 12.49 3.05
CA VAL A 71 -16.63 12.97 2.23
C VAL A 71 -16.80 12.21 0.92
N GLU A 72 -15.74 11.53 0.46
CA GLU A 72 -15.82 10.67 -0.71
C GLU A 72 -16.62 9.40 -0.37
N PRO A 73 -17.52 8.95 -1.27
CA PRO A 73 -18.18 7.68 -1.08
C PRO A 73 -17.14 6.58 -0.88
N PRO A 74 -17.35 5.61 0.03
CA PRO A 74 -16.46 4.47 0.12
C PRO A 74 -16.44 3.80 -1.25
N GLU A 75 -15.25 3.69 -1.84
CA GLU A 75 -15.13 2.92 -3.08
C GLU A 75 -15.68 1.52 -2.84
N PRO A 76 -16.52 1.00 -3.75
CA PRO A 76 -17.02 -0.35 -3.60
C PRO A 76 -15.80 -1.29 -3.49
N ARG A 77 -15.81 -2.16 -2.48
CA ARG A 77 -14.80 -3.21 -2.32
C ARG A 77 -14.88 -4.13 -3.53
N THR A 78 -14.27 -3.73 -4.63
CA THR A 78 -14.27 -4.48 -5.88
C THR A 78 -13.15 -5.51 -5.85
N VAL A 79 -13.50 -6.74 -6.22
CA VAL A 79 -12.50 -7.76 -6.51
C VAL A 79 -11.92 -7.41 -7.88
N LYS A 80 -10.64 -7.01 -7.93
CA LYS A 80 -9.89 -6.85 -9.19
C LYS A 80 -9.28 -8.20 -9.55
N VAL A 81 -9.47 -8.66 -10.78
CA VAL A 81 -8.88 -9.89 -11.29
C VAL A 81 -8.03 -9.57 -12.49
N THR A 82 -6.72 -9.84 -12.41
CA THR A 82 -5.81 -9.82 -13.55
C THR A 82 -5.67 -11.25 -14.07
N ARG A 83 -6.06 -11.50 -15.30
CA ARG A 83 -5.95 -12.81 -15.92
C ARG A 83 -4.52 -13.05 -16.43
N GLY A 84 -4.15 -14.32 -16.62
CA GLY A 84 -2.85 -14.65 -17.18
C GLY A 84 -2.60 -13.92 -18.49
N GLY A 85 -1.48 -13.18 -18.58
CA GLY A 85 -1.12 -12.37 -19.74
C GLY A 85 -1.69 -10.93 -19.77
N GLU A 86 -2.55 -10.53 -18.84
CA GLU A 86 -3.13 -9.17 -18.79
C GLU A 86 -2.34 -8.19 -17.89
N GLY A 87 -1.36 -8.68 -17.13
CA GLY A 87 -0.51 -7.82 -16.29
C GLY A 87 0.34 -6.85 -17.10
N ALA A 88 0.70 -5.72 -16.49
CA ALA A 88 1.55 -4.72 -17.12
C ALA A 88 3.01 -5.17 -17.16
N THR A 89 3.58 -5.39 -18.34
CA THR A 89 5.00 -5.67 -18.51
C THR A 89 5.78 -4.37 -18.39
N LEU A 90 6.54 -4.21 -17.31
CA LEU A 90 7.28 -2.98 -17.00
C LEU A 90 8.80 -3.15 -17.16
N TRP A 91 9.27 -4.40 -17.29
CA TRP A 91 10.67 -4.69 -17.59
C TRP A 91 10.79 -5.86 -18.57
N THR A 92 11.83 -5.80 -19.42
CA THR A 92 12.22 -6.87 -20.33
C THR A 92 13.75 -7.03 -20.34
N GLY A 93 14.24 -8.27 -20.35
CA GLY A 93 15.65 -8.60 -20.42
C GLY A 93 16.04 -9.11 -21.81
N ASP A 94 17.35 -9.03 -22.13
CA ASP A 94 17.91 -9.48 -23.42
C ASP A 94 17.82 -11.01 -23.59
N GLY A 95 17.81 -11.75 -22.47
CA GLY A 95 17.60 -13.20 -22.43
C GLY A 95 16.13 -13.62 -22.56
N GLY A 96 15.22 -12.69 -22.83
CA GLY A 96 13.79 -12.92 -22.97
C GLY A 96 13.02 -12.85 -21.63
N GLY A 97 13.65 -12.34 -20.58
CA GLY A 97 13.00 -12.12 -19.30
C GLY A 97 11.95 -11.04 -19.32
N ARG A 98 11.06 -11.06 -18.33
CA ARG A 98 9.99 -10.08 -18.13
C ARG A 98 9.67 -9.87 -16.66
N GLY A 99 9.46 -8.61 -16.27
CA GLY A 99 8.86 -8.21 -14.99
C GLY A 99 7.44 -7.69 -15.24
N ILE A 100 6.46 -8.39 -14.71
CA ILE A 100 5.04 -8.12 -14.94
C ILE A 100 4.38 -7.75 -13.62
N LEU A 101 3.87 -6.53 -13.50
CA LEU A 101 3.01 -6.14 -12.38
C LEU A 101 1.62 -6.76 -12.58
N VAL A 102 1.23 -7.65 -11.68
CA VAL A 102 -0.03 -8.41 -11.79
C VAL A 102 -1.11 -7.92 -10.84
N ALA A 103 -0.76 -7.34 -9.71
CA ALA A 103 -1.72 -6.76 -8.78
C ALA A 103 -1.04 -5.71 -7.89
N GLY A 104 -1.82 -4.78 -7.37
CA GLY A 104 -1.36 -3.79 -6.39
C GLY A 104 -2.51 -3.26 -5.56
N THR A 105 -2.18 -2.72 -4.37
CA THR A 105 -3.11 -1.99 -3.51
C THR A 105 -2.99 -0.48 -3.75
N GLU A 106 -3.98 0.26 -3.28
CA GLU A 106 -3.98 1.73 -3.35
C GLU A 106 -3.18 2.33 -2.16
N PRO A 107 -2.62 3.55 -2.33
CA PRO A 107 -1.99 4.29 -1.24
C PRO A 107 -2.89 4.44 0.01
N PRO A 108 -2.33 4.71 1.23
CA PRO A 108 -0.93 5.11 1.45
C PRO A 108 0.07 3.95 1.59
N ASP A 109 -0.38 2.76 1.95
CA ASP A 109 0.50 1.60 2.10
C ASP A 109 0.31 0.69 0.90
N VAL A 110 1.24 0.78 -0.04
CA VAL A 110 1.15 0.05 -1.31
C VAL A 110 1.79 -1.33 -1.16
N VAL A 111 1.08 -2.35 -1.62
CA VAL A 111 1.64 -3.68 -1.85
C VAL A 111 1.51 -3.99 -3.33
N GLU A 112 2.61 -4.31 -3.96
CA GLU A 112 2.67 -4.74 -5.36
C GLU A 112 2.97 -6.23 -5.43
N LEU A 113 2.32 -6.93 -6.35
CA LEU A 113 2.61 -8.32 -6.69
C LEU A 113 3.09 -8.40 -8.13
N TRP A 114 4.27 -8.98 -8.30
CA TRP A 114 4.94 -9.13 -9.58
C TRP A 114 5.14 -10.60 -9.95
N ASP A 115 5.03 -10.91 -11.24
CA ASP A 115 5.45 -12.18 -11.84
C ASP A 115 6.71 -11.92 -12.68
N TRP A 116 7.82 -12.48 -12.24
CA TRP A 116 9.12 -12.31 -12.87
C TRP A 116 9.58 -13.57 -13.57
N THR A 117 10.06 -13.40 -14.79
CA THR A 117 10.85 -14.40 -15.50
C THR A 117 12.18 -13.75 -15.87
N LEU A 118 13.29 -14.41 -15.55
CA LEU A 118 14.61 -14.03 -16.02
C LEU A 118 15.09 -15.09 -17.00
N GLY A 119 15.39 -14.69 -18.24
CA GLY A 119 16.05 -15.54 -19.21
C GLY A 119 17.51 -15.83 -18.82
N PRO A 120 18.20 -16.73 -19.53
CA PRO A 120 19.60 -17.01 -19.28
C PRO A 120 20.45 -15.74 -19.35
N GLY A 121 21.22 -15.48 -18.28
CA GLY A 121 22.08 -14.31 -18.18
C GLY A 121 21.37 -12.97 -17.89
N ASP A 122 20.04 -12.95 -17.84
CA ASP A 122 19.33 -11.74 -17.48
C ASP A 122 19.64 -11.29 -16.05
N ARG A 123 19.71 -9.97 -15.90
CA ARG A 123 19.86 -9.30 -14.61
C ARG A 123 18.99 -8.05 -14.59
N HIS A 124 18.23 -7.90 -13.55
CA HIS A 124 17.55 -6.65 -13.18
C HIS A 124 18.25 -6.04 -11.96
N ALA A 125 18.64 -4.78 -12.06
CA ALA A 125 19.20 -4.02 -10.94
C ALA A 125 18.20 -2.91 -10.56
N SER A 126 17.95 -2.78 -9.29
CA SER A 126 17.11 -1.75 -8.70
C SER A 126 17.93 -0.83 -7.81
N GLU A 127 17.71 0.46 -7.91
CA GLU A 127 18.19 1.41 -6.92
C GLU A 127 17.39 1.26 -5.61
N ALA A 128 17.88 1.88 -4.54
CA ALA A 128 17.15 1.91 -3.27
C ALA A 128 15.78 2.56 -3.45
N HIS A 129 14.74 1.89 -3.00
CA HIS A 129 13.38 2.43 -2.92
C HIS A 129 13.22 3.42 -1.76
N THR A 130 12.00 3.89 -1.54
CA THR A 130 11.67 4.77 -0.40
C THR A 130 11.98 4.09 0.94
N PRO A 131 12.41 4.86 1.97
CA PRO A 131 12.70 4.30 3.30
C PRO A 131 11.53 3.48 3.86
N GLY A 132 11.85 2.29 4.39
CA GLY A 132 10.88 1.36 4.94
C GLY A 132 10.25 0.41 3.92
N THR A 133 10.64 0.47 2.65
CA THR A 133 10.27 -0.53 1.65
C THR A 133 10.83 -1.90 2.02
N HIS A 134 10.02 -2.94 1.87
CA HIS A 134 10.40 -4.34 2.05
C HIS A 134 10.01 -5.16 0.83
N GLU A 135 10.86 -6.13 0.50
CA GLU A 135 10.62 -7.05 -0.59
C GLU A 135 10.63 -8.51 -0.12
N LEU A 136 9.76 -9.30 -0.73
CA LEU A 136 9.64 -10.74 -0.51
C LEU A 136 9.69 -11.44 -1.86
N VAL A 137 10.66 -12.32 -2.03
CA VAL A 137 10.85 -13.12 -3.24
C VAL A 137 10.61 -14.58 -2.94
N GLN A 138 9.87 -15.27 -3.81
CA GLN A 138 9.75 -16.73 -3.80
C GLN A 138 10.05 -17.29 -5.18
N VAL A 139 11.06 -18.14 -5.29
CA VAL A 139 11.43 -18.80 -6.53
C VAL A 139 10.47 -19.96 -6.82
N GLN A 140 9.90 -19.99 -8.02
CA GLN A 140 8.94 -20.98 -8.46
C GLN A 140 9.57 -22.02 -9.37
N ASP A 141 10.52 -21.59 -10.23
CA ASP A 141 11.26 -22.46 -11.14
C ASP A 141 12.67 -21.92 -11.40
N GLY A 142 13.64 -22.82 -11.59
CA GLY A 142 15.04 -22.47 -11.83
C GLY A 142 15.76 -21.98 -10.57
N ALA A 143 16.74 -21.12 -10.77
CA ALA A 143 17.52 -20.51 -9.68
C ALA A 143 17.70 -19.01 -9.91
N VAL A 144 17.67 -18.25 -8.84
CA VAL A 144 17.84 -16.78 -8.85
C VAL A 144 18.95 -16.40 -7.87
N VAL A 145 19.85 -15.54 -8.29
CA VAL A 145 20.82 -14.90 -7.41
C VAL A 145 20.27 -13.52 -7.05
N VAL A 146 20.07 -13.30 -5.76
CA VAL A 146 19.65 -12.02 -5.19
C VAL A 146 20.85 -11.36 -4.52
N VAL A 147 21.15 -10.12 -4.89
CA VAL A 147 22.17 -9.30 -4.23
C VAL A 147 21.50 -8.15 -3.55
N VAL A 148 21.72 -7.98 -2.24
CA VAL A 148 21.19 -6.90 -1.43
C VAL A 148 22.36 -6.23 -0.72
N ALA A 149 22.66 -4.99 -1.06
CA ALA A 149 23.87 -4.30 -0.63
C ALA A 149 25.14 -5.16 -0.91
N ASP A 150 25.80 -5.65 0.12
CA ASP A 150 27.01 -6.48 0.06
C ASP A 150 26.72 -7.99 0.20
N GLN A 151 25.46 -8.38 0.39
CA GLN A 151 25.06 -9.78 0.59
C GLN A 151 24.60 -10.39 -0.73
N THR A 152 25.09 -11.58 -1.03
CA THR A 152 24.68 -12.37 -2.19
C THR A 152 24.08 -13.69 -1.73
N VAL A 153 22.86 -13.97 -2.17
CA VAL A 153 22.13 -15.19 -1.85
C VAL A 153 21.70 -15.87 -3.16
N ARG A 154 21.97 -17.16 -3.30
CA ARG A 154 21.41 -17.99 -4.36
C ARG A 154 20.19 -18.74 -3.83
N LEU A 155 19.10 -18.65 -4.55
CA LEU A 155 17.82 -19.30 -4.23
C LEU A 155 17.51 -20.31 -5.33
N GLU A 156 17.03 -21.48 -4.92
CA GLU A 156 16.50 -22.53 -5.80
C GLU A 156 14.96 -22.56 -5.74
N ALA A 157 14.34 -23.31 -6.64
CA ALA A 157 12.88 -23.46 -6.66
C ALA A 157 12.33 -23.92 -5.30
N GLY A 158 11.36 -23.18 -4.76
CA GLY A 158 10.76 -23.37 -3.43
C GLY A 158 11.35 -22.48 -2.35
N ASP A 159 12.56 -21.93 -2.54
CA ASP A 159 13.17 -21.02 -1.58
C ASP A 159 12.50 -19.63 -1.60
N ALA A 160 12.57 -18.96 -0.46
CA ALA A 160 12.12 -17.58 -0.32
C ALA A 160 13.11 -16.74 0.48
N VAL A 161 13.13 -15.43 0.20
CA VAL A 161 13.91 -14.44 0.95
C VAL A 161 13.07 -13.20 1.18
N SER A 162 13.31 -12.52 2.30
CA SER A 162 12.81 -11.18 2.59
C SER A 162 13.97 -10.25 2.92
N PHE A 163 13.90 -9.00 2.44
CA PHE A 163 14.96 -8.02 2.67
C PHE A 163 14.42 -6.60 2.60
N PRO A 164 15.17 -5.61 3.19
CA PRO A 164 14.88 -4.20 3.02
C PRO A 164 15.07 -3.79 1.56
N GLY A 165 14.03 -3.26 0.90
CA GLY A 165 14.08 -2.74 -0.47
C GLY A 165 14.61 -1.31 -0.55
N ASP A 166 14.84 -0.64 0.58
CA ASP A 166 15.40 0.71 0.66
C ASP A 166 16.93 0.75 0.58
N VAL A 167 17.53 -0.32 0.07
CA VAL A 167 18.95 -0.42 -0.32
C VAL A 167 19.04 -0.93 -1.75
N ALA A 168 20.17 -0.63 -2.43
CA ALA A 168 20.40 -1.12 -3.79
C ALA A 168 20.44 -2.65 -3.81
N HIS A 169 19.73 -3.25 -4.76
CA HIS A 169 19.62 -4.70 -4.89
C HIS A 169 19.48 -5.15 -6.35
N SER A 170 19.60 -6.46 -6.60
CA SER A 170 19.42 -7.00 -7.96
C SER A 170 19.03 -8.47 -7.93
N TYR A 171 18.40 -8.89 -9.03
CA TYR A 171 18.04 -10.27 -9.32
C TYR A 171 18.76 -10.71 -10.60
N ALA A 172 19.36 -11.91 -10.60
CA ALA A 172 20.03 -12.43 -11.77
C ALA A 172 19.73 -13.92 -11.94
N ASN A 173 19.65 -14.35 -13.19
CA ASN A 173 19.60 -15.76 -13.53
C ASN A 173 21.00 -16.24 -13.99
N PRO A 174 21.73 -17.00 -13.17
CA PRO A 174 23.03 -17.52 -13.52
C PRO A 174 22.97 -18.79 -14.37
N GLY A 175 21.78 -19.33 -14.60
CA GLY A 175 21.55 -20.61 -15.28
C GLY A 175 21.38 -20.48 -16.79
N GLU A 176 21.28 -21.63 -17.45
CA GLU A 176 21.08 -21.74 -18.90
C GLU A 176 19.59 -21.88 -19.29
N ARG A 177 18.70 -21.98 -18.32
CA ARG A 177 17.24 -22.03 -18.50
C ARG A 177 16.59 -20.85 -17.82
N PRO A 178 15.41 -20.42 -18.29
CA PRO A 178 14.67 -19.37 -17.61
C PRO A 178 14.41 -19.71 -16.13
N ALA A 179 14.48 -18.71 -15.28
CA ALA A 179 14.08 -18.79 -13.87
C ALA A 179 12.83 -17.94 -13.66
N ARG A 180 11.92 -18.40 -12.79
CA ARG A 180 10.68 -17.71 -12.48
C ARG A 180 10.52 -17.52 -10.97
N PHE A 181 10.08 -16.32 -10.57
CA PHE A 181 9.80 -16.01 -9.18
C PHE A 181 8.64 -15.02 -9.04
N SER A 182 7.95 -15.07 -7.90
CA SER A 182 7.04 -14.00 -7.48
C SER A 182 7.79 -13.04 -6.59
N LEU A 183 7.50 -11.74 -6.76
CA LEU A 183 8.00 -10.67 -5.93
C LEU A 183 6.80 -9.90 -5.36
N ALA A 184 6.79 -9.71 -4.04
CA ALA A 184 5.92 -8.74 -3.39
C ALA A 184 6.75 -7.58 -2.86
N VAL A 185 6.37 -6.35 -3.20
CA VAL A 185 6.98 -5.11 -2.72
C VAL A 185 5.99 -4.41 -1.80
N PHE A 186 6.40 -4.09 -0.60
CA PHE A 186 5.64 -3.26 0.34
C PHE A 186 6.28 -1.88 0.44
N GLU A 187 5.54 -0.83 0.08
CA GLU A 187 5.96 0.56 0.17
C GLU A 187 5.04 1.32 1.14
N PRO A 188 5.54 1.70 2.32
CA PRO A 188 4.75 2.46 3.28
C PRO A 188 4.65 3.94 2.91
N GLY A 189 3.49 4.55 3.20
CA GLY A 189 3.31 6.00 3.16
C GLY A 189 3.41 6.65 1.79
N VAL A 190 3.15 5.92 0.71
CA VAL A 190 3.13 6.46 -0.67
C VAL A 190 2.12 7.61 -0.76
N GLY A 191 2.57 8.79 -1.22
CA GLY A 191 1.73 9.97 -1.33
C GLY A 191 1.50 10.75 -0.03
N SER A 192 1.97 10.26 1.11
CA SER A 192 2.03 11.03 2.34
C SER A 192 3.26 11.94 2.32
N ALA A 193 3.13 13.12 1.69
CA ALA A 193 4.16 14.15 1.78
C ALA A 193 4.35 14.50 3.26
N THR A 194 5.50 14.19 3.81
CA THR A 194 5.98 14.78 5.05
C THR A 194 5.90 16.30 4.90
N ARG A 195 4.94 16.95 5.57
CA ARG A 195 5.00 18.39 5.80
C ARG A 195 6.27 18.62 6.60
N SER A 196 7.33 19.04 5.91
CA SER A 196 8.46 19.67 6.56
C SER A 196 7.91 20.92 7.24
N GLU A 197 7.87 20.94 8.56
CA GLU A 197 7.61 22.16 9.30
C GLU A 197 8.68 23.18 8.89
N PRO A 198 8.30 24.41 8.49
CA PRO A 198 9.28 25.47 8.30
C PRO A 198 9.88 25.76 9.68
N GLY A 199 11.17 25.47 9.85
CA GLY A 199 11.90 25.80 11.06
C GLY A 199 11.71 27.27 11.42
N HIS A 200 11.27 27.51 12.64
CA HIS A 200 11.29 28.84 13.24
C HIS A 200 12.78 29.22 13.43
N ALA A 201 13.20 30.17 12.62
CA ALA A 201 14.40 30.97 12.90
C ALA A 201 14.04 32.15 13.81
#